data_14ece85b1ef1c74ae3f3e0df9c2bf84f
#
_entry.id   14ece85b1ef1c74ae3f3e0df9c2bf84f
#
_cell.length_a   1.000
_cell.length_b   1.000
_cell.length_c   1.000
_cell.angle_alpha   90.00
_cell.angle_beta   90.00
_cell.angle_gamma   90.00
#
_symmetry.space_group_name_H-M   'P 1'
#
loop_
_entity.id
_entity.type
_entity.pdbx_description
1 polymer ?
#
loop_
_entity_poly.entity_id
_entity_poly.type
_entity_poly.pdbx_seq_one_letter_code
_entity_poly.pdbx_strand_id
1 'polypeptide(L)'
;MSVASLVAPYSAYGRIASNFLAPVWALGNNALAALSEAAGGYAFYPVEIWFKGAGVFLAAAATLAVVGVLAWKGGRTYCNTVCPVGTVLGFFAKYSLFKPVIDASKCNSCSLCSRNCKSKCIDYKNHSIDYSRCVACFDCVGVCRKSAISYSPAFAKKAAAKRAEAERAARPEGARAEFSEAKKEPPAVFRKGRRGFFSTLFMLAGGAAADAAETMKVDGGLAPIRARRRPERAFKISPPGSGGIANIADKCTACQLCVSACPSRVLVPSRSLSGFMQPEMTYENGYCRIECVECSKVCPAGAILPISPEEKASTQIGRAVWTASRCIVNADGMQCDNCFRQCPTGAIQMVAKDPKDPKSLKIPTVDVARCIGCGACENLCPARPVAAICVEGNPSHNRI
;
A
#
# COMPACT_ATOMS: atom_id res chain seq x y z
N MET A 1 6.73 9.31 2.67
CA MET A 1 6.41 7.88 2.87
C MET A 1 7.51 7.26 3.71
N SER A 2 7.19 6.73 4.87
CA SER A 2 8.21 6.02 5.64
C SER A 2 8.55 4.70 4.94
N VAL A 3 9.84 4.32 4.92
CA VAL A 3 10.28 3.01 4.40
C VAL A 3 9.51 1.87 5.06
N ALA A 4 9.06 2.07 6.30
CA ALA A 4 8.23 1.13 7.05
C ALA A 4 6.90 0.80 6.34
N SER A 5 6.25 1.76 5.67
CA SER A 5 4.98 1.51 4.96
C SER A 5 5.15 0.67 3.68
N LEU A 6 6.33 0.71 3.04
CA LEU A 6 6.64 -0.18 1.91
C LEU A 6 6.81 -1.63 2.34
N VAL A 7 7.34 -1.83 3.56
CA VAL A 7 7.72 -3.14 4.09
C VAL A 7 6.63 -3.73 4.99
N ALA A 8 5.65 -2.92 5.43
CA ALA A 8 4.55 -3.41 6.27
C ALA A 8 3.73 -4.50 5.53
N PRO A 9 3.47 -5.66 6.16
CA PRO A 9 2.83 -6.80 5.50
C PRO A 9 1.42 -6.48 5.01
N TYR A 10 0.67 -5.67 5.75
CA TYR A 10 -0.66 -5.23 5.37
C TYR A 10 -0.65 -4.34 4.11
N SER A 11 0.26 -3.37 4.04
CA SER A 11 0.42 -2.51 2.85
C SER A 11 0.88 -3.31 1.63
N ALA A 12 1.81 -4.26 1.81
CA ALA A 12 2.27 -5.14 0.76
C ALA A 12 1.12 -5.99 0.19
N TYR A 13 0.32 -6.61 1.08
CA TYR A 13 -0.86 -7.37 0.68
C TYR A 13 -1.90 -6.50 -0.05
N GLY A 14 -2.23 -5.34 0.49
CA GLY A 14 -3.20 -4.42 -0.13
C GLY A 14 -2.78 -3.99 -1.54
N ARG A 15 -1.49 -3.71 -1.76
CA ARG A 15 -0.96 -3.41 -3.11
C ARG A 15 -1.07 -4.59 -4.05
N ILE A 16 -0.70 -5.80 -3.61
CA ILE A 16 -0.79 -7.02 -4.41
C ILE A 16 -2.25 -7.31 -4.74
N ALA A 17 -3.14 -7.30 -3.75
CA ALA A 17 -4.56 -7.57 -3.92
C ALA A 17 -5.21 -6.60 -4.92
N SER A 18 -4.93 -5.32 -4.79
CA SER A 18 -5.55 -4.28 -5.63
C SER A 18 -4.99 -4.21 -7.06
N ASN A 19 -3.77 -4.68 -7.32
CA ASN A 19 -3.16 -4.60 -8.65
C ASN A 19 -3.15 -5.94 -9.40
N PHE A 20 -3.26 -7.07 -8.69
CA PHE A 20 -3.29 -8.41 -9.32
C PHE A 20 -4.62 -9.13 -9.08
N LEU A 21 -5.07 -9.27 -7.82
CA LEU A 21 -6.25 -10.06 -7.53
C LEU A 21 -7.54 -9.38 -7.98
N ALA A 22 -7.66 -8.05 -7.80
CA ALA A 22 -8.85 -7.32 -8.21
C ALA A 22 -9.08 -7.33 -9.74
N PRO A 23 -8.07 -7.11 -10.61
CA PRO A 23 -8.24 -7.27 -12.04
C PRO A 23 -8.59 -8.70 -12.47
N VAL A 24 -7.97 -9.72 -11.85
CA VAL A 24 -8.28 -11.13 -12.14
C VAL A 24 -9.74 -11.46 -11.77
N TRP A 25 -10.19 -10.99 -10.59
CA TRP A 25 -11.57 -11.13 -10.16
C TRP A 25 -12.53 -10.42 -11.14
N ALA A 26 -12.22 -9.19 -11.56
CA ALA A 26 -13.02 -8.43 -12.50
C ALA A 26 -13.12 -9.12 -13.87
N LEU A 27 -12.01 -9.73 -14.37
CA LEU A 27 -12.02 -10.54 -15.58
C LEU A 27 -12.94 -11.75 -15.44
N GLY A 28 -12.84 -12.48 -14.31
CA GLY A 28 -13.71 -13.61 -14.03
C GLY A 28 -15.18 -13.21 -13.96
N ASN A 29 -15.50 -12.10 -13.28
CA ASN A 29 -16.85 -11.56 -13.22
C ASN A 29 -17.37 -11.16 -14.61
N ASN A 30 -16.55 -10.53 -15.44
CA ASN A 30 -16.96 -10.14 -16.80
C ASN A 30 -17.19 -11.36 -17.72
N ALA A 31 -16.40 -12.42 -17.54
CA ALA A 31 -16.65 -13.68 -18.24
C ALA A 31 -17.99 -14.30 -17.82
N LEU A 32 -18.30 -14.29 -16.51
CA LEU A 32 -19.60 -14.76 -16.01
C LEU A 32 -20.76 -13.86 -16.48
N ALA A 33 -20.55 -12.54 -16.55
CA ALA A 33 -21.53 -11.59 -17.08
C ALA A 33 -21.86 -11.90 -18.55
N ALA A 34 -20.83 -12.12 -19.39
CA ALA A 34 -21.02 -12.49 -20.79
C ALA A 34 -21.75 -13.83 -20.96
N LEU A 35 -21.43 -14.83 -20.12
CA LEU A 35 -22.13 -16.11 -20.14
C LEU A 35 -23.59 -16.00 -19.68
N SER A 36 -23.86 -15.17 -18.65
CA SER A 36 -25.23 -14.95 -18.18
C SER A 36 -26.07 -14.19 -19.19
N GLU A 37 -25.49 -13.22 -19.89
CA GLU A 37 -26.15 -12.48 -20.97
C GLU A 37 -26.48 -13.39 -22.17
N ALA A 38 -25.53 -14.26 -22.56
CA ALA A 38 -25.74 -15.24 -23.60
C ALA A 38 -26.86 -16.29 -23.25
N ALA A 39 -27.06 -16.52 -21.96
CA ALA A 39 -28.14 -17.39 -21.45
C ALA A 39 -29.47 -16.63 -21.21
N GLY A 40 -29.56 -15.34 -21.59
CA GLY A 40 -30.73 -14.50 -21.37
C GLY A 40 -30.97 -14.04 -19.92
N GLY A 41 -29.97 -14.19 -19.05
CA GLY A 41 -30.03 -13.77 -17.65
C GLY A 41 -29.20 -12.52 -17.38
N TYR A 42 -29.54 -11.78 -16.31
CA TYR A 42 -28.83 -10.56 -15.87
C TYR A 42 -28.31 -10.70 -14.42
N ALA A 43 -27.90 -11.90 -14.05
CA ALA A 43 -27.40 -12.16 -12.68
C ALA A 43 -26.03 -11.52 -12.39
N PHE A 44 -25.22 -11.30 -13.41
CA PHE A 44 -23.93 -10.64 -13.33
C PHE A 44 -23.90 -9.43 -14.27
N TYR A 45 -23.22 -8.38 -13.86
CA TYR A 45 -23.01 -7.16 -14.66
C TYR A 45 -21.52 -6.93 -14.91
N PRO A 46 -21.13 -6.37 -16.07
CA PRO A 46 -19.75 -6.11 -16.40
C PRO A 46 -19.16 -5.02 -15.50
N VAL A 47 -17.97 -5.28 -14.98
CA VAL A 47 -17.19 -4.35 -14.16
C VAL A 47 -16.00 -3.86 -14.97
N GLU A 48 -15.79 -2.55 -15.00
CA GLU A 48 -14.65 -1.99 -15.71
C GLU A 48 -13.32 -2.32 -15.03
N ILE A 49 -12.39 -2.88 -15.80
CA ILE A 49 -11.05 -3.22 -15.36
C ILE A 49 -10.18 -1.96 -15.43
N TRP A 50 -9.78 -1.45 -14.29
CA TRP A 50 -8.96 -0.25 -14.20
C TRP A 50 -7.55 -0.53 -13.72
N PHE A 51 -6.55 -0.19 -14.55
CA PHE A 51 -5.14 -0.26 -14.18
C PHE A 51 -4.66 1.10 -13.62
N LYS A 52 -4.11 1.07 -12.43
CA LYS A 52 -3.74 2.26 -11.63
C LYS A 52 -2.47 2.98 -12.12
N GLY A 53 -1.82 2.48 -13.16
CA GLY A 53 -0.59 3.00 -13.74
C GLY A 53 0.62 2.06 -13.60
N ALA A 54 1.52 2.11 -14.59
CA ALA A 54 2.64 1.20 -14.72
C ALA A 54 3.59 1.20 -13.50
N GLY A 55 3.90 2.38 -12.94
CA GLY A 55 4.81 2.47 -11.79
C GLY A 55 4.29 1.78 -10.54
N VAL A 56 2.97 1.88 -10.28
CA VAL A 56 2.33 1.22 -9.13
C VAL A 56 2.27 -0.28 -9.33
N PHE A 57 1.98 -0.72 -10.56
CA PHE A 57 1.97 -2.13 -10.93
C PHE A 57 3.36 -2.76 -10.79
N LEU A 58 4.41 -2.10 -11.27
CA LEU A 58 5.79 -2.56 -11.13
C LEU A 58 6.22 -2.65 -9.66
N ALA A 59 5.84 -1.68 -8.82
CA ALA A 59 6.13 -1.74 -7.40
C ALA A 59 5.41 -2.90 -6.70
N ALA A 60 4.16 -3.19 -7.08
CA ALA A 60 3.40 -4.33 -6.57
C ALA A 60 4.00 -5.66 -7.06
N ALA A 61 4.42 -5.75 -8.34
CA ALA A 61 5.08 -6.91 -8.93
C ALA A 61 6.43 -7.19 -8.24
N ALA A 62 7.25 -6.18 -8.04
CA ALA A 62 8.52 -6.30 -7.33
C ALA A 62 8.31 -6.77 -5.89
N THR A 63 7.30 -6.22 -5.18
CA THR A 63 6.96 -6.66 -3.83
C THR A 63 6.52 -8.12 -3.81
N LEU A 64 5.68 -8.54 -4.75
CA LEU A 64 5.21 -9.93 -4.88
C LEU A 64 6.38 -10.88 -5.17
N ALA A 65 7.27 -10.51 -6.09
CA ALA A 65 8.44 -11.31 -6.45
C ALA A 65 9.39 -11.47 -5.25
N VAL A 66 9.70 -10.39 -4.54
CA VAL A 66 10.58 -10.43 -3.36
C VAL A 66 9.97 -11.30 -2.26
N VAL A 67 8.69 -11.09 -1.92
CA VAL A 67 8.00 -11.88 -0.90
C VAL A 67 7.90 -13.35 -1.32
N GLY A 68 7.57 -13.64 -2.58
CA GLY A 68 7.47 -14.99 -3.14
C GLY A 68 8.80 -15.74 -3.08
N VAL A 69 9.90 -15.13 -3.51
CA VAL A 69 11.25 -15.73 -3.45
C VAL A 69 11.69 -15.99 -2.01
N LEU A 70 11.44 -15.04 -1.10
CA LEU A 70 11.77 -15.22 0.32
C LEU A 70 10.91 -16.31 0.98
N ALA A 71 9.64 -16.42 0.62
CA ALA A 71 8.76 -17.47 1.10
C ALA A 71 9.17 -18.86 0.56
N TRP A 72 9.52 -18.95 -0.73
CA TRP A 72 9.99 -20.20 -1.35
C TRP A 72 11.28 -20.71 -0.72
N LYS A 73 12.29 -19.84 -0.58
CA LYS A 73 13.61 -20.23 -0.06
C LYS A 73 13.64 -20.48 1.44
N GLY A 74 12.85 -19.75 2.23
CA GLY A 74 13.00 -19.71 3.68
C GLY A 74 11.71 -19.76 4.50
N GLY A 75 10.54 -20.03 3.90
CA GLY A 75 9.25 -20.03 4.59
C GLY A 75 8.93 -18.64 5.15
N ARG A 76 9.06 -18.44 6.46
CA ARG A 76 8.76 -17.17 7.14
C ARG A 76 9.91 -16.17 7.17
N THR A 77 10.88 -16.24 6.27
CA THR A 77 12.05 -15.35 6.27
C THR A 77 11.65 -13.89 6.19
N TYR A 78 10.70 -13.53 5.31
CA TYR A 78 10.18 -12.17 5.24
C TYR A 78 9.63 -11.67 6.59
N CYS A 79 8.80 -12.48 7.25
CA CYS A 79 8.17 -12.12 8.54
C CYS A 79 9.20 -11.96 9.67
N ASN A 80 10.29 -12.71 9.63
CA ASN A 80 11.27 -12.75 10.72
C ASN A 80 12.46 -11.80 10.53
N THR A 81 12.67 -11.25 9.31
CA THR A 81 13.87 -10.44 9.02
C THR A 81 13.56 -9.07 8.43
N VAL A 82 12.51 -8.96 7.62
CA VAL A 82 12.18 -7.74 6.86
C VAL A 82 10.98 -7.03 7.47
N CYS A 83 9.98 -7.78 7.92
CA CYS A 83 8.76 -7.22 8.51
C CYS A 83 9.07 -6.52 9.85
N PRO A 84 8.77 -5.22 10.02
CA PRO A 84 9.05 -4.50 11.26
C PRO A 84 8.32 -5.10 12.48
N VAL A 85 7.10 -5.60 12.29
CA VAL A 85 6.34 -6.28 13.35
C VAL A 85 7.02 -7.58 13.77
N GLY A 86 7.47 -8.39 12.81
CA GLY A 86 8.14 -9.66 13.09
C GLY A 86 9.52 -9.47 13.76
N THR A 87 10.26 -8.42 13.40
CA THR A 87 11.55 -8.12 14.04
C THR A 87 11.39 -7.67 15.48
N VAL A 88 10.39 -6.84 15.79
CA VAL A 88 10.05 -6.41 17.14
C VAL A 88 9.61 -7.61 17.99
N LEU A 89 8.69 -8.44 17.49
CA LEU A 89 8.23 -9.64 18.17
C LEU A 89 9.36 -10.65 18.37
N GLY A 90 10.28 -10.80 17.41
CA GLY A 90 11.45 -11.64 17.50
C GLY A 90 12.42 -11.19 18.62
N PHE A 91 12.55 -9.88 18.82
CA PHE A 91 13.31 -9.34 19.94
C PHE A 91 12.70 -9.77 21.28
N PHE A 92 11.39 -9.61 21.48
CA PHE A 92 10.72 -10.04 22.72
C PHE A 92 10.74 -11.57 22.88
N ALA A 93 10.56 -12.34 21.80
CA ALA A 93 10.61 -13.81 21.85
C ALA A 93 11.95 -14.34 22.34
N LYS A 94 13.05 -13.61 22.09
CA LYS A 94 14.38 -13.95 22.62
C LYS A 94 14.42 -13.94 24.15
N TYR A 95 13.61 -13.11 24.80
CA TYR A 95 13.56 -12.96 26.26
C TYR A 95 12.36 -13.67 26.90
N SER A 96 11.62 -14.48 26.16
CA SER A 96 10.45 -15.20 26.65
C SER A 96 10.84 -16.15 27.80
N LEU A 97 9.97 -16.23 28.82
CA LEU A 97 10.17 -17.07 30.01
C LEU A 97 10.03 -18.57 29.71
N PHE A 98 9.13 -18.91 28.76
CA PHE A 98 8.91 -20.30 28.34
C PHE A 98 9.37 -20.48 26.91
N LYS A 99 10.07 -21.58 26.64
CA LYS A 99 10.67 -21.86 25.32
C LYS A 99 10.63 -23.35 25.01
N PRO A 100 10.50 -23.71 23.69
CA PRO A 100 10.79 -25.09 23.30
C PRO A 100 12.30 -25.37 23.51
N VAL A 101 12.62 -26.40 24.21
CA VAL A 101 14.01 -26.81 24.54
C VAL A 101 14.25 -28.21 24.01
N ILE A 102 15.40 -28.42 23.37
CA ILE A 102 15.83 -29.75 22.89
C ILE A 102 16.69 -30.40 23.96
N ASP A 103 16.29 -31.59 24.39
CA ASP A 103 17.07 -32.45 25.27
C ASP A 103 18.06 -33.28 24.43
N ALA A 104 19.34 -32.95 24.54
CA ALA A 104 20.38 -33.59 23.75
C ALA A 104 20.56 -35.11 24.12
N SER A 105 20.18 -35.52 25.32
CA SER A 105 20.30 -36.91 25.76
C SER A 105 19.28 -37.84 25.07
N LYS A 106 18.11 -37.30 24.71
CA LYS A 106 17.02 -38.02 24.03
C LYS A 106 17.04 -37.84 22.53
N CYS A 107 17.78 -36.85 22.01
CA CYS A 107 17.79 -36.48 20.60
C CYS A 107 18.75 -37.35 19.79
N ASN A 108 18.25 -38.03 18.77
CA ASN A 108 19.04 -38.83 17.84
C ASN A 108 19.42 -38.07 16.55
N SER A 109 19.31 -36.76 16.51
CA SER A 109 19.67 -35.87 15.39
C SER A 109 19.00 -36.24 14.05
N CYS A 110 17.77 -36.78 14.05
CA CYS A 110 17.05 -37.25 12.87
C CYS A 110 16.56 -36.14 11.91
N SER A 111 16.80 -34.89 12.23
CA SER A 111 16.43 -33.70 11.41
C SER A 111 14.92 -33.44 11.17
N LEU A 112 14.00 -34.28 11.66
CA LEU A 112 12.55 -34.12 11.43
C LEU A 112 12.03 -32.78 11.93
N CYS A 113 12.45 -32.34 13.12
CA CYS A 113 12.07 -31.06 13.70
C CYS A 113 12.54 -29.86 12.86
N SER A 114 13.74 -29.93 12.29
CA SER A 114 14.29 -28.88 11.42
C SER A 114 13.58 -28.82 10.06
N ARG A 115 13.23 -29.98 9.47
CA ARG A 115 12.50 -30.05 8.20
C ARG A 115 11.09 -29.50 8.30
N ASN A 116 10.39 -29.80 9.41
CA ASN A 116 9.02 -29.31 9.64
C ASN A 116 8.96 -27.89 10.25
N CYS A 117 10.11 -27.29 10.58
CA CYS A 117 10.14 -25.96 11.15
C CYS A 117 9.79 -24.90 10.10
N LYS A 118 8.61 -24.25 10.22
CA LYS A 118 8.14 -23.18 9.33
C LYS A 118 9.06 -21.95 9.31
N SER A 119 9.82 -21.75 10.38
CA SER A 119 10.75 -20.61 10.53
C SER A 119 12.20 -20.97 10.29
N LYS A 120 12.51 -22.24 10.04
CA LYS A 120 13.89 -22.78 9.88
C LYS A 120 14.85 -22.27 10.96
N CYS A 121 14.37 -22.26 12.23
CA CYS A 121 15.10 -21.74 13.38
C CYS A 121 15.76 -22.85 14.21
N ILE A 122 15.65 -24.13 13.81
CA ILE A 122 16.17 -25.28 14.56
C ILE A 122 17.44 -25.80 13.88
N ASP A 123 18.54 -25.75 14.62
CA ASP A 123 19.77 -26.46 14.28
C ASP A 123 19.80 -27.81 15.02
N TYR A 124 19.45 -28.87 14.29
CA TYR A 124 19.38 -30.23 14.84
C TYR A 124 20.75 -30.83 15.13
N LYS A 125 21.84 -30.32 14.50
CA LYS A 125 23.22 -30.82 14.73
C LYS A 125 23.78 -30.30 16.05
N ASN A 126 23.54 -29.01 16.33
CA ASN A 126 24.00 -28.37 17.57
C ASN A 126 22.93 -28.37 18.69
N HIS A 127 21.79 -29.05 18.45
CA HIS A 127 20.65 -29.11 19.39
C HIS A 127 20.21 -27.74 19.91
N SER A 128 20.26 -26.75 19.01
CA SER A 128 19.97 -25.36 19.35
C SER A 128 18.77 -24.80 18.56
N ILE A 129 18.04 -23.88 19.17
CA ILE A 129 16.91 -23.19 18.58
C ILE A 129 17.19 -21.69 18.64
N ASP A 130 17.10 -21.02 17.48
CA ASP A 130 17.15 -19.55 17.41
C ASP A 130 15.79 -18.97 17.82
N TYR A 131 15.69 -18.54 19.06
CA TYR A 131 14.45 -18.02 19.63
C TYR A 131 14.04 -16.66 19.03
N SER A 132 14.95 -15.92 18.43
CA SER A 132 14.59 -14.66 17.73
C SER A 132 13.74 -14.90 16.48
N ARG A 133 13.74 -16.12 15.95
CA ARG A 133 13.00 -16.54 14.77
C ARG A 133 11.87 -17.52 15.08
N CYS A 134 11.86 -18.09 16.28
CA CYS A 134 10.86 -19.06 16.69
C CYS A 134 9.51 -18.40 16.97
N VAL A 135 8.46 -18.91 16.34
CA VAL A 135 7.07 -18.43 16.52
C VAL A 135 6.25 -19.32 17.45
N ALA A 136 6.89 -20.22 18.19
CA ALA A 136 6.25 -21.14 19.14
C ALA A 136 5.03 -21.89 18.56
N CYS A 137 5.13 -22.37 17.31
CA CYS A 137 4.04 -23.10 16.66
C CYS A 137 3.87 -24.55 17.13
N PHE A 138 4.81 -25.06 17.94
CA PHE A 138 4.86 -26.41 18.51
C PHE A 138 4.92 -27.57 17.50
N ASP A 139 4.97 -27.33 16.20
CA ASP A 139 5.08 -28.39 15.18
C ASP A 139 6.30 -29.30 15.44
N CYS A 140 7.41 -28.73 15.94
CA CYS A 140 8.61 -29.48 16.28
C CYS A 140 8.41 -30.44 17.47
N VAL A 141 7.53 -30.11 18.41
CA VAL A 141 7.19 -30.95 19.56
C VAL A 141 6.34 -32.14 19.08
N GLY A 142 5.30 -31.87 18.24
CA GLY A 142 4.41 -32.91 17.73
C GLY A 142 5.09 -33.92 16.80
N VAL A 143 6.11 -33.50 16.03
CA VAL A 143 6.84 -34.38 15.08
C VAL A 143 7.97 -35.17 15.74
N CYS A 144 8.38 -34.83 16.98
CA CYS A 144 9.50 -35.48 17.67
C CYS A 144 9.10 -36.83 18.20
N ARG A 145 9.41 -37.93 17.47
CA ARG A 145 9.09 -39.31 17.88
C ARG A 145 9.75 -39.74 19.19
N LYS A 146 10.86 -39.09 19.63
CA LYS A 146 11.59 -39.39 20.85
C LYS A 146 11.20 -38.46 22.01
N SER A 147 10.19 -37.59 21.82
CA SER A 147 9.80 -36.57 22.82
C SER A 147 10.98 -35.79 23.39
N ALA A 148 12.01 -35.57 22.55
CA ALA A 148 13.23 -34.85 22.93
C ALA A 148 13.03 -33.33 22.96
N ILE A 149 11.88 -32.81 22.50
CA ILE A 149 11.56 -31.38 22.51
C ILE A 149 10.41 -31.17 23.48
N SER A 150 10.65 -30.35 24.50
CA SER A 150 9.64 -29.99 25.50
C SER A 150 9.52 -28.48 25.62
N TYR A 151 8.34 -27.99 26.00
CA TYR A 151 8.11 -26.59 26.30
C TYR A 151 8.34 -26.38 27.82
N SER A 152 9.39 -25.66 28.16
CA SER A 152 9.83 -25.52 29.54
C SER A 152 10.31 -24.11 29.88
N PRO A 153 10.37 -23.73 31.18
CA PRO A 153 10.92 -22.44 31.58
C PRO A 153 12.38 -22.30 31.15
N ALA A 154 12.75 -21.10 30.68
CA ALA A 154 14.09 -20.79 30.18
C ALA A 154 15.20 -21.06 31.24
N PHE A 155 14.83 -21.01 32.52
CA PHE A 155 15.73 -21.28 33.66
C PHE A 155 16.04 -22.76 33.83
N ALA A 156 15.18 -23.66 33.37
CA ALA A 156 15.38 -25.11 33.50
C ALA A 156 16.65 -25.57 32.75
N LYS A 157 17.01 -24.92 31.64
CA LYS A 157 18.23 -25.25 30.89
C LYS A 157 19.53 -24.90 31.68
N LYS A 158 19.53 -23.81 32.45
CA LYS A 158 20.68 -23.44 33.29
C LYS A 158 20.84 -24.38 34.46
N ALA A 159 19.74 -24.87 35.03
CA ALA A 159 19.77 -25.85 36.11
C ALA A 159 20.21 -27.25 35.61
N ALA A 160 19.71 -27.68 34.42
CA ALA A 160 20.13 -28.95 33.81
C ALA A 160 21.60 -28.93 33.34
N ALA A 161 22.07 -27.80 32.78
CA ALA A 161 23.49 -27.65 32.43
C ALA A 161 24.41 -27.68 33.65
N LYS A 162 24.05 -27.02 34.76
CA LYS A 162 24.80 -27.08 36.01
C LYS A 162 24.80 -28.50 36.63
N ARG A 163 23.67 -29.23 36.52
CA ARG A 163 23.63 -30.63 36.96
C ARG A 163 24.50 -31.53 36.10
N ALA A 164 24.48 -31.37 34.78
CA ALA A 164 25.32 -32.14 33.85
C ALA A 164 26.82 -31.81 34.01
N GLU A 165 27.17 -30.59 34.37
CA GLU A 165 28.53 -30.18 34.69
C GLU A 165 28.97 -30.79 36.04
N ALA A 166 28.11 -30.80 37.06
CA ALA A 166 28.36 -31.42 38.34
C ALA A 166 28.48 -32.94 38.21
N GLU A 167 27.65 -33.62 37.39
CA GLU A 167 27.77 -35.06 37.10
C GLU A 167 29.04 -35.40 36.31
N ARG A 168 29.49 -34.51 35.39
CA ARG A 168 30.79 -34.67 34.72
C ARG A 168 31.99 -34.47 35.62
N ALA A 169 31.89 -33.57 36.59
CA ALA A 169 32.93 -33.37 37.59
C ALA A 169 33.03 -34.52 38.61
N ALA A 170 31.91 -35.23 38.81
CA ALA A 170 31.85 -36.37 39.74
C ALA A 170 32.23 -37.73 39.10
N ARG A 171 32.59 -37.78 37.82
CA ARG A 171 32.98 -39.03 37.13
C ARG A 171 34.47 -39.28 37.29
N PRO A 172 34.90 -40.45 37.79
CA PRO A 172 36.32 -40.78 37.99
C PRO A 172 37.08 -40.81 36.65
N GLU A 173 38.36 -40.40 36.70
CA GLU A 173 39.25 -40.08 35.57
C GLU A 173 39.62 -41.23 34.61
N GLY A 174 38.93 -42.37 34.65
CA GLY A 174 39.25 -43.57 33.85
C GLY A 174 38.62 -43.67 32.47
N ALA A 175 37.82 -42.67 32.03
CA ALA A 175 37.11 -42.74 30.74
C ALA A 175 37.37 -41.53 29.83
N ARG A 176 38.60 -41.03 29.82
CA ARG A 176 39.01 -39.84 29.06
C ARG A 176 39.81 -40.11 27.79
N ALA A 177 39.76 -41.31 27.26
CA ALA A 177 40.40 -41.62 25.98
C ALA A 177 39.35 -42.07 24.98
N GLU A 178 39.31 -41.35 23.89
CA GLU A 178 38.48 -41.49 22.66
C GLU A 178 37.32 -40.55 22.53
N PHE A 179 37.59 -39.32 22.22
CA PHE A 179 36.83 -38.49 21.30
C PHE A 179 37.53 -37.12 21.09
N SER A 180 38.75 -37.15 20.59
CA SER A 180 39.40 -35.98 20.00
C SER A 180 39.68 -36.30 18.54
N GLU A 181 38.83 -35.80 17.66
CA GLU A 181 39.15 -35.43 16.29
C GLU A 181 37.86 -35.24 15.49
N ALA A 182 37.50 -34.02 15.32
CA ALA A 182 36.89 -33.45 14.09
C ALA A 182 36.37 -32.04 14.38
N LYS A 183 37.28 -31.12 14.66
CA LYS A 183 37.03 -29.72 14.40
C LYS A 183 37.23 -29.51 12.89
N LYS A 184 36.16 -29.68 12.09
CA LYS A 184 36.02 -29.07 10.78
C LYS A 184 35.08 -27.92 10.91
N GLU A 185 35.60 -26.70 10.74
CA GLU A 185 34.87 -25.48 10.64
C GLU A 185 33.81 -25.60 9.52
N PRO A 186 32.56 -25.20 9.75
CA PRO A 186 31.59 -25.11 8.66
C PRO A 186 31.95 -23.95 7.74
N PRO A 187 31.79 -24.08 6.40
CA PRO A 187 32.11 -23.03 5.46
C PRO A 187 31.35 -21.75 5.76
N ALA A 188 32.07 -20.65 5.75
CA ALA A 188 31.60 -19.29 5.97
C ALA A 188 30.67 -18.82 4.83
N VAL A 189 29.40 -19.21 4.80
CA VAL A 189 28.45 -18.80 3.77
C VAL A 189 27.23 -18.07 4.32
N PHE A 190 27.18 -17.68 5.58
CA PHE A 190 26.05 -16.85 6.04
C PHE A 190 26.44 -15.79 7.09
N ARG A 191 27.51 -15.03 6.77
CA ARG A 191 27.83 -13.78 7.47
C ARG A 191 27.96 -12.63 6.46
N LYS A 192 26.96 -12.41 5.62
CA LYS A 192 26.81 -11.12 4.94
C LYS A 192 25.73 -10.32 5.64
N GLY A 193 26.21 -9.29 6.32
CA GLY A 193 25.46 -8.48 7.23
C GLY A 193 24.28 -7.75 6.59
N ARG A 194 23.34 -7.39 7.42
CA ARG A 194 22.14 -6.59 7.20
C ARG A 194 22.35 -5.28 6.41
N ARG A 195 23.60 -4.88 6.14
CA ARG A 195 23.96 -3.65 5.43
C ARG A 195 24.00 -3.78 3.89
N GLY A 196 24.16 -5.00 3.34
CA GLY A 196 24.24 -5.19 1.88
C GLY A 196 22.89 -5.23 1.17
N PHE A 197 21.79 -5.55 1.90
CA PHE A 197 20.46 -5.66 1.31
C PHE A 197 19.82 -4.28 1.00
N PHE A 198 20.12 -3.28 1.83
CA PHE A 198 19.57 -1.93 1.65
C PHE A 198 20.20 -1.16 0.49
N SER A 199 21.46 -1.43 0.14
CA SER A 199 22.12 -0.74 -0.98
C SER A 199 21.64 -1.21 -2.35
N THR A 200 21.22 -2.49 -2.48
CA THR A 200 20.71 -3.03 -3.75
C THR A 200 19.28 -2.59 -4.03
N LEU A 201 18.47 -2.37 -2.97
CA LEU A 201 17.09 -1.90 -3.12
C LEU A 201 17.03 -0.41 -3.53
N PHE A 202 18.07 0.37 -3.18
CA PHE A 202 18.14 1.80 -3.51
C PHE A 202 18.54 2.07 -4.97
N MET A 203 19.25 1.15 -5.60
CA MET A 203 19.65 1.28 -7.02
C MET A 203 18.55 0.88 -8.02
N LEU A 204 17.53 0.12 -7.59
CA LEU A 204 16.38 -0.25 -8.43
C LEU A 204 15.27 0.80 -8.45
N ALA A 205 15.33 1.82 -7.60
CA ALA A 205 14.33 2.89 -7.55
C ALA A 205 14.66 4.09 -8.45
N GLY A 206 15.81 4.09 -9.12
CA GLY A 206 16.28 5.20 -9.96
C GLY A 206 16.08 4.96 -11.46
N GLY A 207 14.96 4.40 -11.86
CA GLY A 207 14.70 4.14 -13.27
C GLY A 207 13.36 4.65 -13.76
N ALA A 208 13.44 5.57 -14.70
CA ALA A 208 12.43 5.91 -15.69
C ALA A 208 11.34 6.91 -15.28
N ALA A 209 11.70 8.15 -15.31
CA ALA A 209 10.88 9.15 -15.98
C ALA A 209 10.91 8.87 -17.50
N ALA A 210 10.15 7.92 -17.97
CA ALA A 210 9.79 7.86 -19.37
C ALA A 210 8.57 8.77 -19.54
N ASP A 211 8.80 10.03 -19.86
CA ASP A 211 7.82 10.88 -20.51
C ASP A 211 7.42 10.16 -21.80
N ALA A 212 6.25 9.52 -21.76
CA ALA A 212 5.65 8.97 -22.96
C ALA A 212 5.41 10.13 -23.93
N ALA A 213 6.13 10.10 -25.06
CA ALA A 213 5.87 11.00 -26.17
C ALA A 213 4.37 11.01 -26.43
N GLU A 214 3.72 12.16 -26.28
CA GLU A 214 2.31 12.35 -26.57
C GLU A 214 2.10 12.10 -28.08
N THR A 215 1.65 10.91 -28.41
CA THR A 215 1.15 10.66 -29.75
C THR A 215 -0.10 11.51 -29.92
N MET A 216 -0.02 12.50 -30.79
CA MET A 216 -1.12 13.38 -31.14
C MET A 216 -2.23 12.54 -31.81
N LYS A 217 -3.30 12.28 -31.05
CA LYS A 217 -4.47 11.59 -31.56
C LYS A 217 -5.26 12.56 -32.41
N VAL A 218 -5.59 12.16 -33.64
CA VAL A 218 -6.38 12.94 -34.58
C VAL A 218 -7.74 12.30 -34.73
N ASP A 219 -8.81 13.10 -34.58
CA ASP A 219 -10.18 12.65 -34.76
C ASP A 219 -10.53 12.68 -36.24
N GLY A 220 -10.71 11.49 -36.85
CA GLY A 220 -11.19 11.33 -38.22
C GLY A 220 -10.51 12.19 -39.29
N GLY A 221 -9.36 12.79 -39.00
CA GLY A 221 -8.53 13.56 -39.92
C GLY A 221 -8.73 15.09 -39.92
N LEU A 222 -9.53 15.66 -39.03
CA LEU A 222 -9.85 17.09 -39.11
C LEU A 222 -9.44 17.94 -37.89
N ALA A 223 -9.32 17.38 -36.69
CA ALA A 223 -8.92 18.16 -35.53
C ALA A 223 -7.95 17.40 -34.61
N PRO A 224 -6.88 18.05 -34.10
CA PRO A 224 -6.00 17.43 -33.10
C PRO A 224 -6.74 17.29 -31.78
N ILE A 225 -6.87 16.04 -31.26
CA ILE A 225 -7.43 15.79 -29.96
C ILE A 225 -6.35 16.14 -28.91
N ARG A 226 -6.49 17.28 -28.26
CA ARG A 226 -5.64 17.69 -27.17
C ARG A 226 -6.02 16.90 -25.92
N ALA A 227 -5.12 16.02 -25.46
CA ALA A 227 -5.28 15.30 -24.21
C ALA A 227 -5.39 16.27 -23.03
N ARG A 228 -6.20 15.91 -22.04
CA ARG A 228 -6.28 16.66 -20.79
C ARG A 228 -4.98 16.47 -20.00
N ARG A 229 -4.38 17.55 -19.55
CA ARG A 229 -3.24 17.55 -18.63
C ARG A 229 -3.70 17.94 -17.24
N ARG A 230 -3.06 17.30 -16.26
CA ARG A 230 -3.25 17.62 -14.86
C ARG A 230 -2.70 19.02 -14.57
N PRO A 231 -3.46 19.88 -13.88
CA PRO A 231 -2.92 21.15 -13.43
C PRO A 231 -1.85 20.94 -12.35
N GLU A 232 -0.83 21.78 -12.38
CA GLU A 232 0.12 21.89 -11.27
C GLU A 232 -0.60 22.55 -10.10
N ARG A 233 -0.48 21.96 -8.90
CA ARG A 233 -1.12 22.43 -7.67
C ARG A 233 -0.09 22.73 -6.63
N ALA A 234 -0.27 23.82 -5.90
CA ALA A 234 0.57 24.16 -4.75
C ALA A 234 0.43 23.11 -3.64
N PHE A 235 -0.79 22.64 -3.39
CA PHE A 235 -1.08 21.59 -2.42
C PHE A 235 -1.88 20.45 -3.08
N LYS A 236 -1.53 19.22 -2.74
CA LYS A 236 -2.30 18.04 -3.16
C LYS A 236 -3.68 18.08 -2.52
N ILE A 237 -4.66 17.53 -3.23
CA ILE A 237 -6.00 17.40 -2.69
C ILE A 237 -6.09 16.05 -1.98
N SER A 238 -6.34 16.07 -0.68
CA SER A 238 -6.56 14.88 0.13
C SER A 238 -8.04 14.51 0.18
N PRO A 239 -8.38 13.21 0.30
CA PRO A 239 -9.78 12.76 0.30
C PRO A 239 -10.54 13.30 1.52
N PRO A 240 -11.86 13.54 1.39
CA PRO A 240 -12.71 13.94 2.51
C PRO A 240 -12.64 12.88 3.62
N GLY A 241 -12.67 13.32 4.88
CA GLY A 241 -12.45 12.46 6.05
C GLY A 241 -10.98 12.32 6.46
N SER A 242 -10.02 12.75 5.63
CA SER A 242 -8.60 12.71 6.01
C SER A 242 -8.15 13.83 6.93
N GLY A 243 -8.94 14.88 7.08
CA GLY A 243 -8.57 16.05 7.89
C GLY A 243 -7.47 16.94 7.27
N GLY A 244 -6.77 16.46 6.22
CA GLY A 244 -5.74 17.20 5.52
C GLY A 244 -4.54 16.35 5.10
N ILE A 245 -3.54 17.01 4.52
CA ILE A 245 -2.33 16.36 3.95
C ILE A 245 -1.46 15.76 5.06
N ALA A 246 -1.32 16.44 6.19
CA ALA A 246 -0.48 15.98 7.30
C ALA A 246 -0.95 14.64 7.86
N ASN A 247 -2.24 14.46 8.11
CA ASN A 247 -2.78 13.20 8.60
C ASN A 247 -2.61 12.04 7.61
N ILE A 248 -2.71 12.32 6.30
CA ILE A 248 -2.38 11.31 5.26
C ILE A 248 -0.90 10.96 5.32
N ALA A 249 -0.01 11.95 5.48
CA ALA A 249 1.43 11.70 5.55
C ALA A 249 1.80 10.81 6.75
N ASP A 250 1.18 11.06 7.90
CA ASP A 250 1.48 10.36 9.16
C ASP A 250 0.87 8.95 9.22
N LYS A 251 -0.40 8.80 8.86
CA LYS A 251 -1.14 7.55 9.08
C LYS A 251 -1.25 6.65 7.86
N CYS A 252 -1.15 7.19 6.64
CA CYS A 252 -1.41 6.42 5.44
C CYS A 252 -0.31 5.38 5.15
N THR A 253 -0.70 4.12 5.09
CA THR A 253 0.18 2.99 4.76
C THR A 253 0.32 2.74 3.25
N ALA A 254 -0.30 3.58 2.40
CA ALA A 254 -0.27 3.44 0.94
C ALA A 254 -0.79 2.08 0.42
N CYS A 255 -1.75 1.47 1.10
CA CYS A 255 -2.36 0.19 0.72
C CYS A 255 -3.27 0.28 -0.50
N GLN A 256 -3.69 1.48 -0.91
CA GLN A 256 -4.51 1.80 -2.09
C GLN A 256 -5.95 1.23 -2.08
N LEU A 257 -6.45 0.76 -0.95
CA LEU A 257 -7.83 0.29 -0.84
C LEU A 257 -8.84 1.40 -1.16
N CYS A 258 -8.61 2.63 -0.65
CA CYS A 258 -9.45 3.80 -0.96
C CYS A 258 -9.43 4.16 -2.45
N VAL A 259 -8.28 3.96 -3.12
CA VAL A 259 -8.15 4.15 -4.57
C VAL A 259 -8.98 3.14 -5.34
N SER A 260 -8.96 1.88 -4.91
CA SER A 260 -9.74 0.80 -5.53
C SER A 260 -11.25 0.95 -5.29
N ALA A 261 -11.64 1.42 -4.10
CA ALA A 261 -13.05 1.60 -3.74
C ALA A 261 -13.68 2.85 -4.34
N CYS A 262 -12.90 3.74 -4.99
CA CYS A 262 -13.41 5.00 -5.53
C CYS A 262 -14.19 4.78 -6.84
N PRO A 263 -15.53 4.91 -6.86
CA PRO A 263 -16.32 4.65 -8.06
C PRO A 263 -16.09 5.70 -9.15
N SER A 264 -15.79 6.95 -8.77
CA SER A 264 -15.54 8.05 -9.70
C SER A 264 -14.07 8.11 -10.17
N ARG A 265 -13.19 7.21 -9.71
CA ARG A 265 -11.75 7.14 -10.08
C ARG A 265 -10.98 8.44 -9.89
N VAL A 266 -11.40 9.26 -8.93
CA VAL A 266 -10.72 10.51 -8.60
C VAL A 266 -9.54 10.33 -7.69
N LEU A 267 -9.48 9.21 -6.91
CA LEU A 267 -8.34 8.87 -6.09
C LEU A 267 -7.31 8.13 -6.93
N VAL A 268 -6.11 8.65 -6.94
CA VAL A 268 -4.97 8.03 -7.63
C VAL A 268 -3.77 7.95 -6.68
N PRO A 269 -2.85 6.99 -6.89
CA PRO A 269 -1.60 6.98 -6.15
C PRO A 269 -0.72 8.17 -6.54
N SER A 270 -0.25 8.90 -5.55
CA SER A 270 0.67 10.02 -5.78
C SER A 270 2.00 9.55 -6.38
N ARG A 271 2.49 10.30 -7.36
CA ARG A 271 3.79 10.07 -8.01
C ARG A 271 4.91 10.88 -7.37
N SER A 272 4.60 11.86 -6.53
CA SER A 272 5.62 12.71 -5.91
C SER A 272 6.36 11.97 -4.79
N LEU A 273 7.65 12.26 -4.62
CA LEU A 273 8.50 11.62 -3.60
C LEU A 273 8.00 11.85 -2.17
N SER A 274 7.45 13.02 -1.87
CA SER A 274 6.96 13.39 -0.53
C SER A 274 5.70 12.64 -0.08
N GLY A 275 5.03 11.92 -0.98
CA GLY A 275 3.82 11.15 -0.67
C GLY A 275 3.65 10.01 -1.64
N PHE A 276 4.76 9.37 -2.04
CA PHE A 276 4.73 8.31 -3.04
C PHE A 276 3.74 7.20 -2.68
N MET A 277 2.88 6.85 -3.63
CA MET A 277 1.80 5.85 -3.51
C MET A 277 0.66 6.22 -2.51
N GLN A 278 0.74 7.32 -1.79
CA GLN A 278 -0.37 7.79 -0.97
C GLN A 278 -1.52 8.30 -1.85
N PRO A 279 -2.78 8.24 -1.41
CA PRO A 279 -3.91 8.70 -2.21
C PRO A 279 -3.87 10.22 -2.39
N GLU A 280 -4.02 10.67 -3.62
CA GLU A 280 -4.29 12.07 -3.96
C GLU A 280 -5.49 12.13 -4.89
N MET A 281 -6.22 13.23 -4.85
CA MET A 281 -7.37 13.43 -5.74
C MET A 281 -6.96 14.14 -7.00
N THR A 282 -7.44 13.62 -8.14
CA THR A 282 -7.31 14.24 -9.45
C THR A 282 -8.65 14.18 -10.17
N TYR A 283 -8.93 15.17 -10.99
CA TYR A 283 -10.22 15.30 -11.65
C TYR A 283 -10.14 15.06 -13.16
N GLU A 284 -9.15 14.28 -13.59
CA GLU A 284 -9.00 13.92 -15.02
C GLU A 284 -10.09 12.96 -15.49
N ASN A 285 -10.38 11.93 -14.66
CA ASN A 285 -11.30 10.83 -15.02
C ASN A 285 -12.69 10.96 -14.42
N GLY A 286 -12.91 11.92 -13.54
CA GLY A 286 -14.18 12.12 -12.86
C GLY A 286 -14.10 13.20 -11.79
N TYR A 287 -15.14 13.32 -10.98
CA TYR A 287 -15.21 14.24 -9.86
C TYR A 287 -15.75 13.54 -8.61
N CYS A 288 -15.51 14.09 -7.45
CA CYS A 288 -15.95 13.51 -6.19
C CYS A 288 -17.44 13.81 -5.96
N ARG A 289 -18.30 12.79 -6.06
CA ARG A 289 -19.74 12.93 -5.81
C ARG A 289 -19.99 13.26 -4.36
N ILE A 290 -20.93 14.16 -4.08
CA ILE A 290 -21.19 14.68 -2.75
C ILE A 290 -21.70 13.59 -1.78
N GLU A 291 -22.51 12.66 -2.27
CA GLU A 291 -23.09 11.58 -1.46
C GLU A 291 -22.13 10.40 -1.22
N CYS A 292 -21.05 10.29 -1.98
CA CYS A 292 -20.16 9.13 -1.96
C CYS A 292 -19.16 9.22 -0.82
N VAL A 293 -19.15 8.26 0.11
CA VAL A 293 -18.22 8.16 1.24
C VAL A 293 -17.40 6.87 1.25
N GLU A 294 -17.33 6.13 0.14
CA GLU A 294 -16.73 4.79 0.06
C GLU A 294 -15.26 4.75 0.48
N CYS A 295 -14.46 5.77 0.14
CA CYS A 295 -13.06 5.82 0.52
C CYS A 295 -12.84 5.87 2.06
N SER A 296 -13.79 6.44 2.81
CA SER A 296 -13.73 6.53 4.27
C SER A 296 -14.08 5.21 4.96
N LYS A 297 -14.93 4.38 4.35
CA LYS A 297 -15.35 3.08 4.90
C LYS A 297 -14.25 2.01 4.84
N VAL A 298 -13.32 2.12 3.89
CA VAL A 298 -12.33 1.07 3.60
C VAL A 298 -10.93 1.38 4.12
N CYS A 299 -10.72 2.49 4.83
CA CYS A 299 -9.40 2.87 5.31
C CYS A 299 -9.06 2.18 6.65
N PRO A 300 -8.17 1.17 6.67
CA PRO A 300 -7.88 0.43 7.90
C PRO A 300 -6.89 1.17 8.81
N ALA A 301 -6.13 2.11 8.25
CA ALA A 301 -5.10 2.87 8.98
C ALA A 301 -5.66 4.13 9.69
N GLY A 302 -6.96 4.41 9.54
CA GLY A 302 -7.55 5.65 10.07
C GLY A 302 -7.00 6.94 9.46
N ALA A 303 -6.32 6.84 8.29
CA ALA A 303 -5.85 8.01 7.55
C ALA A 303 -7.00 8.76 6.86
N ILE A 304 -8.11 8.07 6.59
CA ILE A 304 -9.39 8.61 6.15
C ILE A 304 -10.41 8.10 7.15
N LEU A 305 -10.93 8.99 7.97
CA LEU A 305 -11.94 8.66 8.99
C LEU A 305 -13.31 8.50 8.34
N PRO A 306 -14.17 7.61 8.84
CA PRO A 306 -15.56 7.54 8.42
C PRO A 306 -16.28 8.88 8.61
N ILE A 307 -16.95 9.34 7.57
CA ILE A 307 -17.75 10.57 7.60
C ILE A 307 -19.13 10.29 7.01
N SER A 308 -20.12 11.06 7.45
CA SER A 308 -21.46 11.02 6.86
C SER A 308 -21.51 11.85 5.55
N PRO A 309 -22.49 11.60 4.67
CA PRO A 309 -22.69 12.45 3.49
C PRO A 309 -22.90 13.92 3.83
N GLU A 310 -23.61 14.23 4.93
CA GLU A 310 -23.87 15.59 5.41
C GLU A 310 -22.57 16.28 5.85
N GLU A 311 -21.74 15.57 6.64
CA GLU A 311 -20.42 16.08 7.05
C GLU A 311 -19.53 16.32 5.85
N LYS A 312 -19.58 15.44 4.85
CA LYS A 312 -18.81 15.61 3.62
C LYS A 312 -19.29 16.82 2.82
N ALA A 313 -20.60 17.06 2.76
CA ALA A 313 -21.18 18.21 2.07
C ALA A 313 -20.73 19.56 2.65
N SER A 314 -20.38 19.58 3.95
CA SER A 314 -19.84 20.75 4.66
C SER A 314 -18.32 20.76 4.78
N THR A 315 -17.61 19.72 4.27
CA THR A 315 -16.14 19.63 4.37
C THR A 315 -15.48 20.21 3.14
N GLN A 316 -14.73 21.28 3.33
CA GLN A 316 -13.92 21.91 2.27
C GLN A 316 -12.54 21.26 2.16
N ILE A 317 -12.35 20.43 1.13
CA ILE A 317 -11.07 19.75 0.84
C ILE A 317 -10.14 20.58 -0.05
N GLY A 318 -10.67 21.59 -0.69
CA GLY A 318 -9.98 22.51 -1.59
C GLY A 318 -10.91 23.59 -2.09
N ARG A 319 -10.38 24.46 -2.92
CA ARG A 319 -11.13 25.60 -3.50
C ARG A 319 -10.93 25.67 -5.00
N ALA A 320 -11.97 26.00 -5.74
CA ALA A 320 -11.89 26.22 -7.17
C ALA A 320 -11.24 27.60 -7.46
N VAL A 321 -10.28 27.59 -8.38
CA VAL A 321 -9.57 28.80 -8.86
C VAL A 321 -9.80 28.90 -10.36
N TRP A 322 -10.34 30.03 -10.79
CA TRP A 322 -10.59 30.30 -12.19
C TRP A 322 -9.45 31.09 -12.83
N THR A 323 -8.99 30.64 -14.00
CA THR A 323 -7.96 31.29 -14.80
C THR A 323 -8.61 31.87 -16.05
N ALA A 324 -8.74 33.20 -16.09
CA ALA A 324 -9.43 33.90 -17.14
C ALA A 324 -8.86 33.65 -18.55
N SER A 325 -7.55 33.58 -18.70
CA SER A 325 -6.86 33.37 -19.99
C SER A 325 -7.11 32.01 -20.63
N ARG A 326 -7.46 31.00 -19.83
CA ARG A 326 -7.72 29.62 -20.30
C ARG A 326 -9.22 29.40 -20.59
N CYS A 327 -10.10 30.28 -20.12
CA CYS A 327 -11.54 30.11 -20.28
C CYS A 327 -11.95 30.35 -21.73
N ILE A 328 -12.68 29.39 -22.32
CA ILE A 328 -13.14 29.45 -23.70
C ILE A 328 -14.03 30.67 -23.97
N VAL A 329 -14.69 31.21 -22.93
CA VAL A 329 -15.45 32.46 -23.04
C VAL A 329 -14.53 33.64 -23.39
N ASN A 330 -13.33 33.65 -22.83
CA ASN A 330 -12.34 34.69 -23.07
C ASN A 330 -11.41 34.36 -24.24
N ALA A 331 -11.03 33.09 -24.43
CA ALA A 331 -10.10 32.66 -25.47
C ALA A 331 -10.77 32.57 -26.84
N ASP A 332 -11.96 31.99 -26.88
CA ASP A 332 -12.65 31.66 -28.15
C ASP A 332 -13.93 32.49 -28.37
N GLY A 333 -14.30 33.34 -27.41
CA GLY A 333 -15.53 34.14 -27.47
C GLY A 333 -16.82 33.31 -27.43
N MET A 334 -16.78 32.09 -26.95
CA MET A 334 -17.91 31.16 -26.93
C MET A 334 -18.63 31.19 -25.58
N GLN A 335 -19.96 31.24 -25.59
CA GLN A 335 -20.78 31.12 -24.38
C GLN A 335 -20.57 29.74 -23.74
N CYS A 336 -20.28 29.72 -22.44
CA CYS A 336 -20.13 28.51 -21.67
C CYS A 336 -20.54 28.72 -20.21
N ASP A 337 -21.28 27.75 -19.65
CA ASP A 337 -21.78 27.77 -18.27
C ASP A 337 -21.61 26.39 -17.57
N ASN A 338 -20.83 25.49 -18.15
CA ASN A 338 -20.66 24.12 -17.65
C ASN A 338 -20.22 24.08 -16.16
N CYS A 339 -19.28 24.92 -15.74
CA CYS A 339 -18.80 24.96 -14.37
C CYS A 339 -19.90 25.41 -13.39
N PHE A 340 -20.78 26.29 -13.78
CA PHE A 340 -21.95 26.74 -13.02
C PHE A 340 -22.97 25.63 -12.86
N ARG A 341 -23.42 25.03 -13.98
CA ARG A 341 -24.46 23.98 -13.98
C ARG A 341 -24.09 22.75 -13.16
N GLN A 342 -22.82 22.44 -13.12
CA GLN A 342 -22.32 21.21 -12.46
C GLN A 342 -21.84 21.42 -11.02
N CYS A 343 -21.97 22.65 -10.49
CA CYS A 343 -21.57 22.93 -9.12
C CYS A 343 -22.64 22.47 -8.14
N PRO A 344 -22.39 21.40 -7.33
CA PRO A 344 -23.41 20.83 -6.46
C PRO A 344 -23.76 21.74 -5.26
N THR A 345 -22.86 22.66 -4.89
CA THR A 345 -23.05 23.60 -3.77
C THR A 345 -23.51 24.99 -4.24
N GLY A 346 -23.63 25.21 -5.56
CA GLY A 346 -23.94 26.52 -6.11
C GLY A 346 -22.88 27.59 -5.81
N ALA A 347 -21.65 27.18 -5.57
CA ALA A 347 -20.51 28.07 -5.28
C ALA A 347 -20.03 28.86 -6.50
N ILE A 348 -20.46 28.50 -7.71
CA ILE A 348 -20.08 29.20 -8.93
C ILE A 348 -21.29 29.97 -9.46
N GLN A 349 -21.11 31.24 -9.72
CA GLN A 349 -22.14 32.11 -10.32
C GLN A 349 -21.63 32.69 -11.62
N MET A 350 -22.54 32.96 -12.55
CA MET A 350 -22.21 33.54 -13.83
C MET A 350 -22.51 35.04 -13.82
N VAL A 351 -21.48 35.87 -13.98
CA VAL A 351 -21.58 37.33 -14.03
C VAL A 351 -21.28 37.83 -15.44
N ALA A 352 -21.86 38.93 -15.84
CA ALA A 352 -21.57 39.54 -17.13
C ALA A 352 -20.10 39.95 -17.20
N LYS A 353 -19.43 39.68 -18.31
CA LYS A 353 -18.04 40.07 -18.56
C LYS A 353 -17.90 41.59 -18.64
N ASP A 354 -18.86 42.22 -19.31
CA ASP A 354 -19.01 43.69 -19.33
C ASP A 354 -20.36 44.05 -18.69
N PRO A 355 -20.35 44.69 -17.52
CA PRO A 355 -21.58 45.10 -16.83
C PRO A 355 -22.44 46.11 -17.61
N LYS A 356 -21.86 46.83 -18.60
CA LYS A 356 -22.53 47.86 -19.37
C LYS A 356 -23.27 47.30 -20.61
N ASP A 357 -22.91 46.07 -21.02
CA ASP A 357 -23.53 45.44 -22.20
C ASP A 357 -24.48 44.30 -21.76
N PRO A 358 -25.81 44.44 -21.93
CA PRO A 358 -26.78 43.40 -21.59
C PRO A 358 -26.59 42.09 -22.37
N LYS A 359 -25.91 42.12 -23.52
CA LYS A 359 -25.60 40.94 -24.34
C LYS A 359 -24.19 40.38 -24.07
N SER A 360 -23.49 40.94 -23.12
CA SER A 360 -22.15 40.52 -22.77
C SER A 360 -22.10 39.02 -22.42
N LEU A 361 -21.04 38.34 -22.86
CA LEU A 361 -20.74 36.95 -22.44
C LEU A 361 -20.60 36.86 -20.92
N LYS A 362 -21.05 35.77 -20.36
CA LYS A 362 -20.98 35.54 -18.90
C LYS A 362 -19.72 34.75 -18.52
N ILE A 363 -19.04 35.18 -17.47
CA ILE A 363 -17.86 34.56 -16.90
C ILE A 363 -18.17 34.02 -15.52
N PRO A 364 -17.48 32.92 -15.06
CA PRO A 364 -17.72 32.34 -13.75
C PRO A 364 -17.04 33.18 -12.66
N THR A 365 -17.74 33.38 -11.56
CA THR A 365 -17.23 33.88 -10.30
C THR A 365 -17.39 32.78 -9.24
N VAL A 366 -16.37 32.55 -8.44
CA VAL A 366 -16.35 31.47 -7.45
C VAL A 366 -16.52 32.05 -6.06
N ASP A 367 -17.56 31.62 -5.37
CA ASP A 367 -17.72 31.83 -3.94
C ASP A 367 -16.94 30.75 -3.18
N VAL A 368 -15.77 31.15 -2.67
CA VAL A 368 -14.85 30.25 -1.98
C VAL A 368 -15.47 29.70 -0.67
N ALA A 369 -16.33 30.46 0.00
CA ALA A 369 -16.95 30.03 1.26
C ALA A 369 -17.94 28.86 1.06
N ARG A 370 -18.52 28.72 -0.12
CA ARG A 370 -19.46 27.65 -0.46
C ARG A 370 -18.81 26.49 -1.24
N CYS A 371 -17.56 26.65 -1.66
CA CYS A 371 -16.87 25.66 -2.50
C CYS A 371 -16.27 24.55 -1.64
N ILE A 372 -16.72 23.30 -1.81
CA ILE A 372 -16.19 22.12 -1.10
C ILE A 372 -14.98 21.49 -1.82
N GLY A 373 -14.61 21.92 -3.03
CA GLY A 373 -13.46 21.35 -3.75
C GLY A 373 -13.73 20.02 -4.44
N CYS A 374 -14.98 19.67 -4.77
CA CYS A 374 -15.35 18.36 -5.34
C CYS A 374 -14.81 18.08 -6.74
N GLY A 375 -14.38 19.10 -7.48
CA GLY A 375 -13.77 19.01 -8.82
C GLY A 375 -14.72 18.81 -9.98
N ALA A 376 -16.04 18.93 -9.82
CA ALA A 376 -17.01 18.82 -10.91
C ALA A 376 -16.77 19.90 -11.97
N CYS A 377 -16.51 21.13 -11.55
CA CYS A 377 -16.20 22.26 -12.44
C CYS A 377 -14.89 22.03 -13.24
N GLU A 378 -13.86 21.44 -12.62
CA GLU A 378 -12.58 21.12 -13.27
C GLU A 378 -12.76 19.97 -14.27
N ASN A 379 -13.43 18.89 -13.85
CA ASN A 379 -13.62 17.71 -14.69
C ASN A 379 -14.43 18.02 -15.95
N LEU A 380 -15.47 18.83 -15.85
CA LEU A 380 -16.39 19.12 -16.96
C LEU A 380 -16.02 20.36 -17.73
N CYS A 381 -14.93 21.05 -17.38
CA CYS A 381 -14.41 22.18 -18.17
C CYS A 381 -13.94 21.72 -19.54
N PRO A 382 -14.41 22.37 -20.64
CA PRO A 382 -14.02 22.02 -22.01
C PRO A 382 -12.63 22.52 -22.41
N ALA A 383 -12.05 23.46 -21.66
CA ALA A 383 -10.71 24.00 -21.94
C ALA A 383 -9.63 22.93 -21.95
N ARG A 384 -8.72 22.97 -22.94
CA ARG A 384 -7.62 22.01 -23.12
C ARG A 384 -6.31 22.76 -23.41
N PRO A 385 -5.14 22.24 -23.04
CA PRO A 385 -4.89 20.96 -22.35
C PRO A 385 -5.24 20.95 -20.86
N VAL A 386 -5.25 22.10 -20.19
CA VAL A 386 -5.55 22.28 -18.77
C VAL A 386 -6.90 22.99 -18.62
N ALA A 387 -7.72 22.57 -17.68
CA ALA A 387 -8.99 23.19 -17.37
C ALA A 387 -8.81 24.67 -16.99
N ALA A 388 -9.76 25.53 -17.39
CA ALA A 388 -9.74 26.94 -17.03
C ALA A 388 -10.13 27.19 -15.55
N ILE A 389 -10.82 26.25 -14.95
CA ILE A 389 -11.15 26.27 -13.53
C ILE A 389 -10.58 24.99 -12.90
N CYS A 390 -9.69 25.16 -11.95
CA CYS A 390 -8.96 24.07 -11.30
C CYS A 390 -9.17 24.14 -9.79
N VAL A 391 -9.15 22.98 -9.14
CA VAL A 391 -9.25 22.93 -7.68
C VAL A 391 -7.85 22.91 -7.07
N GLU A 392 -7.58 23.85 -6.17
CA GLU A 392 -6.40 23.86 -5.31
C GLU A 392 -6.73 23.18 -3.97
N GLY A 393 -5.83 22.29 -3.51
CA GLY A 393 -6.02 21.59 -2.24
C GLY A 393 -5.83 22.50 -1.03
N ASN A 394 -6.57 22.22 0.03
CA ASN A 394 -6.32 22.85 1.34
C ASN A 394 -5.33 21.98 2.14
N PRO A 395 -4.33 22.56 2.81
CA PRO A 395 -3.41 21.80 3.68
C PRO A 395 -4.14 21.06 4.79
N SER A 396 -5.15 21.71 5.38
CA SER A 396 -6.11 21.15 6.34
C SER A 396 -7.53 21.35 5.82
N HIS A 397 -8.42 20.40 6.14
CA HIS A 397 -9.82 20.53 5.76
C HIS A 397 -10.55 21.47 6.72
N ASN A 398 -11.37 22.34 6.16
CA ASN A 398 -12.22 23.26 6.91
C ASN A 398 -13.67 22.77 6.84
N ARG A 399 -14.49 23.09 7.85
CA ARG A 399 -15.95 22.98 7.77
C ARG A 399 -16.53 24.33 7.34
N ILE A 400 -17.47 24.31 6.41
CA ILE A 400 -18.19 25.47 5.88
C ILE A 400 -19.68 25.37 6.24
#